data_27bbf29fa2b933f563611187812e3604
#
_entry.id   27bbf29fa2b933f563611187812e3604
#
_cell.length_a   1.000
_cell.length_b   1.000
_cell.length_c   1.000
_cell.angle_alpha   90.00
_cell.angle_beta   90.00
_cell.angle_gamma   90.00
#
_symmetry.space_group_name_H-M   'P 1'
#
loop_
_entity.id
_entity.type
_entity.pdbx_description
1 polymer ?
#
loop_
_entity_poly.entity_id
_entity_poly.type
_entity_poly.pdbx_seq_one_letter_code
_entity_poly.pdbx_strand_id
1 'polypeptide(L)'
;MAVTERFVGQPVLRKEDAPLLQGQGSFVDNMSIAGMVHMAIVRSPFAHARVVKVDVSKALEMPGVIAAWSATDLTDEWAGPLPMVWPITEDIKTSDHWPLTKDKARFQGDGVAVVLGESRGLADDGAEAVDVEYDALPAVLDIEDAVRDGAPLVHDELGTNAVVHWSHGGGGDQSLFESAPVKLKLRYEAPRTTPSAIEPRGALASPVPSLGEFTLWTSTQIPHIARVTLSGTTGIPEHKLRIVAPDVGGSFGGKLDVYAEEALCLALARKTGRPVKWIESRSENLAVTIHGRGVIHDIEVAATEGGKIL
;
A
#
# COMPACT_ATOMS: atom_id res chain seq x y z
N MET A 1 5.25 27.39 -46.38
CA MET A 1 4.34 26.79 -45.39
C MET A 1 5.19 25.87 -44.53
N ALA A 2 5.32 26.19 -43.27
CA ALA A 2 6.02 25.28 -42.31
C ALA A 2 5.15 24.02 -42.17
N VAL A 3 5.70 22.88 -42.56
CA VAL A 3 5.11 21.59 -42.27
C VAL A 3 5.21 21.41 -40.76
N THR A 4 4.12 21.59 -40.04
CA THR A 4 4.02 21.22 -38.64
C THR A 4 4.14 19.69 -38.58
N GLU A 5 5.30 19.19 -38.15
CA GLU A 5 5.49 17.78 -37.89
C GLU A 5 4.41 17.35 -36.88
N ARG A 6 3.54 16.43 -37.30
CA ARG A 6 2.55 15.84 -36.40
C ARG A 6 3.23 14.76 -35.58
N PHE A 7 3.31 14.95 -34.25
CA PHE A 7 3.86 13.94 -33.35
C PHE A 7 2.92 12.75 -33.12
N VAL A 8 1.62 12.95 -33.29
CA VAL A 8 0.63 11.88 -33.15
C VAL A 8 0.83 10.82 -34.23
N GLY A 9 1.06 9.56 -33.81
CA GLY A 9 1.34 8.43 -34.70
C GLY A 9 2.81 8.27 -35.09
N GLN A 10 3.73 9.12 -34.56
CA GLN A 10 5.17 8.96 -34.77
C GLN A 10 5.83 8.19 -33.60
N PRO A 11 6.88 7.38 -33.85
CA PRO A 11 7.63 6.70 -32.81
C PRO A 11 8.59 7.70 -32.13
N VAL A 12 8.04 8.53 -31.21
CA VAL A 12 8.82 9.51 -30.46
C VAL A 12 9.60 8.78 -29.34
N LEU A 13 10.92 8.90 -29.33
CA LEU A 13 11.76 8.33 -28.29
C LEU A 13 11.61 9.09 -26.98
N ARG A 14 11.60 8.38 -25.87
CA ARG A 14 11.63 8.97 -24.53
C ARG A 14 13.03 9.55 -24.26
N LYS A 15 13.09 10.70 -23.57
CA LYS A 15 14.36 11.33 -23.19
C LYS A 15 15.13 10.49 -22.16
N GLU A 16 14.41 9.75 -21.34
CA GLU A 16 14.93 8.93 -20.25
C GLU A 16 15.57 7.62 -20.76
N ASP A 17 15.30 7.18 -21.99
CA ASP A 17 15.81 5.90 -22.51
C ASP A 17 17.35 5.86 -22.54
N ALA A 18 18.00 6.95 -22.94
CA ALA A 18 19.45 6.99 -23.05
C ALA A 18 20.19 6.76 -21.71
N PRO A 19 19.90 7.50 -20.61
CA PRO A 19 20.52 7.24 -19.32
C PRO A 19 20.12 5.88 -18.72
N LEU A 20 18.87 5.41 -18.90
CA LEU A 20 18.42 4.12 -18.38
C LEU A 20 19.17 2.96 -19.06
N LEU A 21 19.35 3.01 -20.39
CA LEU A 21 20.11 2.00 -21.15
C LEU A 21 21.61 1.97 -20.80
N GLN A 22 22.13 3.05 -20.26
CA GLN A 22 23.53 3.19 -19.81
C GLN A 22 23.72 2.83 -18.32
N GLY A 23 22.69 2.38 -17.62
CA GLY A 23 22.75 2.06 -16.20
C GLY A 23 22.87 3.30 -15.29
N GLN A 24 22.46 4.46 -15.78
CA GLN A 24 22.50 5.73 -15.04
C GLN A 24 21.17 6.05 -14.35
N GLY A 25 20.24 5.09 -14.33
CA GLY A 25 18.97 5.20 -13.59
C GLY A 25 19.21 5.35 -12.09
N SER A 26 18.41 6.18 -11.44
CA SER A 26 18.50 6.47 -10.01
C SER A 26 17.23 5.98 -9.31
N PHE A 27 17.22 4.71 -8.93
CA PHE A 27 16.14 4.09 -8.17
C PHE A 27 16.37 4.23 -6.66
N VAL A 28 15.32 4.11 -5.86
CA VAL A 28 15.45 4.23 -4.39
C VAL A 28 16.50 3.27 -3.83
N ASP A 29 16.58 2.05 -4.35
CA ASP A 29 17.57 1.06 -3.87
C ASP A 29 19.01 1.44 -4.18
N ASN A 30 19.27 2.22 -5.24
CA ASN A 30 20.61 2.70 -5.57
C ASN A 30 21.09 3.87 -4.66
N MET A 31 20.17 4.52 -3.93
CA MET A 31 20.49 5.70 -3.14
C MET A 31 21.19 5.30 -1.84
N SER A 32 22.23 6.06 -1.49
CA SER A 32 22.95 5.93 -0.21
C SER A 32 23.22 7.32 0.36
N ILE A 33 22.94 7.49 1.64
CA ILE A 33 23.18 8.73 2.39
C ILE A 33 24.05 8.39 3.61
N ALA A 34 25.02 9.24 3.90
CA ALA A 34 25.92 9.03 5.04
C ALA A 34 25.13 8.91 6.36
N GLY A 35 25.47 7.91 7.17
CA GLY A 35 24.80 7.64 8.44
C GLY A 35 23.44 6.94 8.31
N MET A 36 23.05 6.53 7.11
CA MET A 36 21.80 5.81 6.83
C MET A 36 21.73 4.49 7.60
N VAL A 37 20.53 4.17 8.05
CA VAL A 37 20.16 2.88 8.65
C VAL A 37 19.09 2.20 7.82
N HIS A 38 18.96 0.89 7.96
CA HIS A 38 18.01 0.08 7.24
C HIS A 38 16.89 -0.37 8.16
N MET A 39 15.66 -0.31 7.66
CA MET A 39 14.47 -0.74 8.37
C MET A 39 14.01 -2.10 7.83
N ALA A 40 13.71 -3.03 8.74
CA ALA A 40 12.95 -4.24 8.48
C ALA A 40 11.65 -4.20 9.28
N ILE A 41 10.61 -4.84 8.76
CA ILE A 41 9.28 -4.87 9.37
C ILE A 41 8.93 -6.30 9.76
N VAL A 42 8.56 -6.48 11.01
CA VAL A 42 8.00 -7.74 11.51
C VAL A 42 6.53 -7.80 11.08
N ARG A 43 6.21 -8.80 10.27
CA ARG A 43 4.89 -8.92 9.66
C ARG A 43 4.12 -10.11 10.21
N SER A 44 2.82 -9.93 10.39
CA SER A 44 1.92 -11.00 10.80
C SER A 44 1.88 -12.14 9.76
N PRO A 45 2.11 -13.39 10.18
CA PRO A 45 1.90 -14.55 9.31
C PRO A 45 0.42 -14.94 9.18
N PHE A 46 -0.44 -14.36 10.01
CA PHE A 46 -1.88 -14.65 10.04
C PHE A 46 -2.67 -13.68 9.18
N ALA A 47 -3.70 -14.18 8.53
CA ALA A 47 -4.66 -13.36 7.80
C ALA A 47 -5.58 -12.56 8.76
N HIS A 48 -5.84 -13.07 9.96
CA HIS A 48 -6.62 -12.39 10.98
C HIS A 48 -6.23 -12.94 12.36
N ALA A 49 -5.70 -12.10 13.22
CA ALA A 49 -5.25 -12.49 14.56
C ALA A 49 -5.20 -11.31 15.52
N ARG A 50 -5.44 -11.55 16.81
CA ARG A 50 -5.07 -10.59 17.85
C ARG A 50 -3.57 -10.61 18.05
N VAL A 51 -2.97 -9.45 18.22
CA VAL A 51 -1.58 -9.30 18.64
C VAL A 51 -1.58 -9.24 20.17
N VAL A 52 -1.21 -10.35 20.81
CA VAL A 52 -1.26 -10.47 22.28
C VAL A 52 -0.06 -9.81 22.91
N LYS A 53 1.14 -10.05 22.36
CA LYS A 53 2.40 -9.51 22.85
C LYS A 53 3.40 -9.34 21.70
N VAL A 54 4.17 -8.26 21.74
CA VAL A 54 5.35 -8.07 20.90
C VAL A 54 6.56 -7.85 21.81
N ASP A 55 7.58 -8.68 21.69
CA ASP A 55 8.79 -8.62 22.50
C ASP A 55 10.02 -8.40 21.59
N VAL A 56 10.55 -7.20 21.61
CA VAL A 56 11.69 -6.78 20.79
C VAL A 56 13.04 -6.96 21.51
N SER A 57 13.06 -7.48 22.74
CA SER A 57 14.26 -7.51 23.59
C SER A 57 15.41 -8.29 22.96
N LYS A 58 15.14 -9.45 22.37
CA LYS A 58 16.16 -10.27 21.70
C LYS A 58 16.75 -9.57 20.47
N ALA A 59 15.94 -8.84 19.74
CA ALA A 59 16.42 -8.07 18.59
C ALA A 59 17.40 -6.97 19.03
N LEU A 60 17.13 -6.31 20.14
CA LEU A 60 18.00 -5.25 20.68
C LEU A 60 19.36 -5.77 21.19
N GLU A 61 19.48 -7.06 21.49
CA GLU A 61 20.74 -7.69 21.90
C GLU A 61 21.63 -8.08 20.71
N MET A 62 21.09 -8.05 19.48
CA MET A 62 21.82 -8.49 18.30
C MET A 62 22.84 -7.45 17.82
N PRO A 63 24.07 -7.86 17.47
CA PRO A 63 25.09 -6.97 16.94
C PRO A 63 24.61 -6.28 15.65
N GLY A 64 24.76 -4.95 15.58
CA GLY A 64 24.38 -4.15 14.42
C GLY A 64 22.91 -3.79 14.35
N VAL A 65 22.07 -4.28 15.27
CA VAL A 65 20.73 -3.74 15.50
C VAL A 65 20.86 -2.44 16.30
N ILE A 66 20.27 -1.39 15.81
CA ILE A 66 20.35 -0.04 16.38
C ILE A 66 19.19 0.23 17.30
N ALA A 67 17.98 -0.22 16.89
CA ALA A 67 16.75 -0.03 17.63
C ALA A 67 15.66 -0.98 17.11
N ALA A 68 14.67 -1.25 17.97
CA ALA A 68 13.48 -2.01 17.62
C ALA A 68 12.29 -1.44 18.40
N TRP A 69 11.12 -1.40 17.76
CA TRP A 69 9.89 -0.86 18.36
C TRP A 69 8.66 -1.65 17.93
N SER A 70 7.76 -1.86 18.87
CA SER A 70 6.39 -2.30 18.60
C SER A 70 5.50 -1.11 18.19
N ALA A 71 4.28 -1.39 17.76
CA ALA A 71 3.27 -0.36 17.49
C ALA A 71 2.99 0.52 18.73
N THR A 72 3.05 -0.07 19.94
CA THR A 72 2.81 0.66 21.19
C THR A 72 3.90 1.70 21.47
N ASP A 73 5.16 1.38 21.14
CA ASP A 73 6.31 2.27 21.35
C ASP A 73 6.33 3.46 20.39
N LEU A 74 5.56 3.39 19.31
CA LEU A 74 5.46 4.43 18.28
C LEU A 74 4.13 5.19 18.30
N THR A 75 3.29 5.00 19.32
CA THR A 75 1.97 5.64 19.39
C THR A 75 2.04 7.17 19.27
N ASP A 76 3.05 7.80 19.87
CA ASP A 76 3.23 9.26 19.88
C ASP A 76 3.83 9.81 18.57
N GLU A 77 4.22 8.94 17.65
CA GLU A 77 4.78 9.36 16.36
C GLU A 77 3.69 9.71 15.31
N TRP A 78 2.42 9.42 15.62
CA TRP A 78 1.32 9.57 14.68
C TRP A 78 0.38 10.71 15.06
N ALA A 79 0.06 11.57 14.08
CA ALA A 79 -0.97 12.59 14.19
C ALA A 79 -2.35 12.08 13.71
N GLY A 80 -2.37 11.02 12.90
CA GLY A 80 -3.58 10.40 12.40
C GLY A 80 -3.30 9.07 11.70
N PRO A 81 -4.35 8.29 11.39
CA PRO A 81 -4.23 7.06 10.61
C PRO A 81 -3.90 7.36 9.14
N LEU A 82 -3.49 6.32 8.42
CA LEU A 82 -3.45 6.32 6.96
C LEU A 82 -4.90 6.22 6.42
N PRO A 83 -5.24 6.91 5.33
CA PRO A 83 -6.54 6.76 4.70
C PRO A 83 -6.66 5.36 4.06
N MET A 84 -7.77 4.67 4.32
CA MET A 84 -8.04 3.36 3.70
C MET A 84 -8.68 3.48 2.33
N VAL A 85 -9.49 4.53 2.13
CA VAL A 85 -10.19 4.79 0.87
C VAL A 85 -10.35 6.29 0.67
N TRP A 86 -10.54 6.70 -0.57
CA TRP A 86 -11.02 8.05 -0.88
C TRP A 86 -12.53 8.11 -0.61
N PRO A 87 -13.03 9.15 0.06
CA PRO A 87 -14.46 9.30 0.32
C PRO A 87 -15.19 9.61 -1.00
N ILE A 88 -15.65 8.55 -1.68
CA ILE A 88 -16.37 8.65 -2.94
C ILE A 88 -17.85 9.01 -2.70
N THR A 89 -18.40 8.50 -1.61
CA THR A 89 -19.78 8.74 -1.15
C THR A 89 -19.78 9.05 0.34
N GLU A 90 -20.83 9.71 0.83
CA GLU A 90 -20.96 10.09 2.24
C GLU A 90 -21.18 8.88 3.17
N ASP A 91 -21.68 7.77 2.63
CA ASP A 91 -22.03 6.55 3.36
C ASP A 91 -20.90 5.51 3.40
N ILE A 92 -19.75 5.80 2.77
CA ILE A 92 -18.61 4.88 2.78
C ILE A 92 -18.08 4.69 4.20
N LYS A 93 -17.97 3.43 4.62
CA LYS A 93 -17.48 3.07 5.94
C LYS A 93 -15.98 2.85 5.89
N THR A 94 -15.26 3.51 6.78
CA THR A 94 -13.81 3.38 6.90
C THR A 94 -13.43 3.08 8.34
N SER A 95 -12.31 2.41 8.50
CA SER A 95 -11.67 2.15 9.80
C SER A 95 -10.30 2.83 9.84
N ASP A 96 -9.74 2.97 11.02
CA ASP A 96 -8.38 3.46 11.17
C ASP A 96 -7.36 2.43 10.71
N HIS A 97 -6.44 2.85 9.84
CA HIS A 97 -5.27 2.07 9.42
C HIS A 97 -3.99 2.74 9.93
N TRP A 98 -3.41 2.20 10.98
CA TRP A 98 -2.18 2.72 11.56
C TRP A 98 -0.95 2.08 10.87
N PRO A 99 0.19 2.80 10.79
CA PRO A 99 1.40 2.28 10.14
C PRO A 99 1.95 0.98 10.74
N LEU A 100 1.65 0.71 12.01
CA LEU A 100 1.81 -0.61 12.63
C LEU A 100 0.55 -0.97 13.38
N THR A 101 0.15 -2.23 13.27
CA THR A 101 -1.02 -2.72 14.00
C THR A 101 -0.69 -2.97 15.47
N LYS A 102 -1.57 -2.50 16.34
CA LYS A 102 -1.38 -2.54 17.78
C LYS A 102 -2.08 -3.72 18.45
N ASP A 103 -3.26 -4.05 17.98
CA ASP A 103 -4.19 -4.97 18.64
C ASP A 103 -4.60 -6.16 17.76
N LYS A 104 -4.72 -5.95 16.45
CA LYS A 104 -5.26 -6.96 15.55
C LYS A 104 -4.67 -6.85 14.15
N ALA A 105 -3.98 -7.91 13.70
CA ALA A 105 -3.58 -8.08 12.32
C ALA A 105 -4.81 -8.46 11.49
N ARG A 106 -5.04 -7.75 10.38
CA ARG A 106 -6.23 -7.85 9.53
C ARG A 106 -5.96 -8.45 8.17
N PHE A 107 -4.70 -8.65 7.84
CA PHE A 107 -4.25 -9.38 6.65
C PHE A 107 -2.86 -10.00 6.89
N GLN A 108 -2.54 -11.03 6.12
CA GLN A 108 -1.20 -11.61 6.14
C GLN A 108 -0.19 -10.59 5.60
N GLY A 109 0.80 -10.26 6.41
CA GLY A 109 1.78 -9.22 6.08
C GLY A 109 1.57 -7.88 6.81
N ASP A 110 0.50 -7.76 7.60
CA ASP A 110 0.27 -6.56 8.44
C ASP A 110 1.45 -6.34 9.39
N GLY A 111 1.98 -5.12 9.46
CA GLY A 111 3.18 -4.80 10.25
C GLY A 111 2.87 -4.70 11.74
N VAL A 112 3.65 -5.35 12.60
CA VAL A 112 3.46 -5.35 14.06
C VAL A 112 4.63 -4.73 14.83
N ALA A 113 5.83 -4.74 14.24
CA ALA A 113 7.03 -4.14 14.80
C ALA A 113 7.99 -3.73 13.68
N VAL A 114 8.97 -2.89 14.04
CA VAL A 114 10.06 -2.48 13.15
C VAL A 114 11.40 -2.63 13.84
N VAL A 115 12.42 -2.95 13.06
CA VAL A 115 13.81 -3.04 13.50
C VAL A 115 14.67 -2.17 12.61
N LEU A 116 15.59 -1.41 13.19
CA LEU A 116 16.63 -0.66 12.49
C LEU A 116 17.98 -1.35 12.67
N GLY A 117 18.66 -1.60 11.56
CA GLY A 117 20.00 -2.17 11.53
C GLY A 117 21.00 -1.28 10.76
N GLU A 118 22.30 -1.50 11.00
CA GLU A 118 23.37 -0.83 10.26
C GLU A 118 23.42 -1.24 8.79
N SER A 119 22.88 -2.40 8.46
CA SER A 119 22.69 -2.90 7.11
C SER A 119 21.32 -3.57 6.97
N ARG A 120 20.90 -3.82 5.73
CA ARG A 120 19.65 -4.53 5.45
C ARG A 120 19.63 -5.91 6.13
N GLY A 121 20.69 -6.72 5.94
CA GLY A 121 20.75 -8.07 6.54
C GLY A 121 20.66 -8.03 8.05
N LEU A 122 21.35 -7.08 8.72
CA LEU A 122 21.28 -6.94 10.18
C LEU A 122 19.90 -6.48 10.68
N ALA A 123 19.18 -5.68 9.88
CA ALA A 123 17.79 -5.33 10.19
C ALA A 123 16.86 -6.54 10.02
N ASP A 124 17.03 -7.31 8.95
CA ASP A 124 16.25 -8.53 8.66
C ASP A 124 16.49 -9.58 9.75
N ASP A 125 17.75 -9.88 10.10
CA ASP A 125 18.12 -10.79 11.20
C ASP A 125 17.50 -10.34 12.54
N GLY A 126 17.55 -9.03 12.83
CA GLY A 126 16.93 -8.46 14.01
C GLY A 126 15.41 -8.62 14.00
N ALA A 127 14.77 -8.48 12.85
CA ALA A 127 13.31 -8.66 12.72
C ALA A 127 12.90 -10.12 12.97
N GLU A 128 13.72 -11.10 12.55
CA GLU A 128 13.50 -12.52 12.82
C GLU A 128 13.65 -12.87 14.32
N ALA A 129 14.41 -12.07 15.08
CA ALA A 129 14.58 -12.27 16.52
C ALA A 129 13.44 -11.68 17.38
N VAL A 130 12.54 -10.89 16.79
CA VAL A 130 11.36 -10.36 17.49
C VAL A 130 10.36 -11.46 17.75
N ASP A 131 9.95 -11.60 19.01
CA ASP A 131 8.97 -12.61 19.44
C ASP A 131 7.57 -11.98 19.47
N VAL A 132 6.63 -12.58 18.74
CA VAL A 132 5.24 -12.09 18.66
C VAL A 132 4.27 -13.21 19.00
N GLU A 133 3.44 -12.97 20.00
CA GLU A 133 2.37 -13.88 20.41
C GLU A 133 1.06 -13.45 19.73
N TYR A 134 0.43 -14.39 19.04
CA TYR A 134 -0.84 -14.18 18.33
C TYR A 134 -1.93 -15.11 18.86
N ASP A 135 -3.16 -14.59 18.88
CA ASP A 135 -4.37 -15.36 19.04
C ASP A 135 -5.14 -15.36 17.71
N ALA A 136 -5.15 -16.49 17.02
CA ALA A 136 -5.70 -16.60 15.67
C ALA A 136 -7.23 -16.40 15.67
N LEU A 137 -7.73 -15.61 14.73
CA LEU A 137 -9.14 -15.34 14.53
C LEU A 137 -9.62 -15.97 13.21
N PRO A 138 -10.94 -16.20 13.06
CA PRO A 138 -11.50 -16.65 11.79
C PRO A 138 -11.18 -15.66 10.67
N ALA A 139 -10.56 -16.15 9.59
CA ALA A 139 -10.26 -15.36 8.41
C ALA A 139 -11.47 -15.26 7.47
N VAL A 140 -11.62 -14.13 6.80
CA VAL A 140 -12.64 -13.87 5.79
C VAL A 140 -11.95 -13.81 4.43
N LEU A 141 -12.10 -14.85 3.63
CA LEU A 141 -11.38 -15.02 2.36
C LEU A 141 -12.30 -14.92 1.13
N ASP A 142 -13.55 -15.34 1.26
CA ASP A 142 -14.53 -15.30 0.19
C ASP A 142 -15.38 -14.04 0.25
N ILE A 143 -15.62 -13.42 -0.90
CA ILE A 143 -16.30 -12.12 -1.00
C ILE A 143 -17.79 -12.26 -0.64
N GLU A 144 -18.44 -13.34 -1.07
CA GLU A 144 -19.86 -13.57 -0.81
C GLU A 144 -20.09 -14.02 0.63
N ASP A 145 -19.20 -14.86 1.17
CA ASP A 145 -19.23 -15.25 2.56
C ASP A 145 -19.02 -14.07 3.51
N ALA A 146 -18.20 -13.10 3.09
CA ALA A 146 -17.90 -11.91 3.88
C ALA A 146 -19.13 -11.06 4.24
N VAL A 147 -20.16 -11.07 3.39
CA VAL A 147 -21.37 -10.25 3.56
C VAL A 147 -22.58 -11.03 4.07
N ARG A 148 -22.42 -12.33 4.35
CA ARG A 148 -23.49 -13.16 4.94
C ARG A 148 -23.75 -12.78 6.39
N ASP A 149 -24.97 -13.00 6.83
CA ASP A 149 -25.33 -12.83 8.24
C ASP A 149 -24.46 -13.72 9.14
N GLY A 150 -23.87 -13.13 10.17
CA GLY A 150 -23.00 -13.83 11.11
C GLY A 150 -21.58 -14.09 10.61
N ALA A 151 -21.17 -13.52 9.47
CA ALA A 151 -19.79 -13.59 9.03
C ALA A 151 -18.84 -12.94 10.05
N PRO A 152 -17.62 -13.50 10.24
CA PRO A 152 -16.60 -12.84 11.07
C PRO A 152 -16.29 -11.43 10.53
N LEU A 153 -16.21 -10.45 11.42
CA LEU A 153 -15.89 -9.08 11.04
C LEU A 153 -14.37 -8.87 11.01
N VAL A 154 -13.86 -8.32 9.91
CA VAL A 154 -12.46 -7.88 9.81
C VAL A 154 -12.25 -6.62 10.66
N HIS A 155 -13.22 -5.70 10.60
CA HIS A 155 -13.28 -4.46 11.36
C HIS A 155 -14.55 -4.46 12.24
N ASP A 156 -14.42 -4.87 13.51
CA ASP A 156 -15.55 -5.01 14.44
C ASP A 156 -16.31 -3.70 14.62
N GLU A 157 -15.59 -2.59 14.62
CA GLU A 157 -16.12 -1.24 14.79
C GLU A 157 -17.07 -0.79 13.67
N LEU A 158 -16.95 -1.37 12.48
CA LEU A 158 -17.84 -1.06 11.35
C LEU A 158 -19.14 -1.84 11.41
N GLY A 159 -19.18 -2.96 12.15
CA GLY A 159 -20.35 -3.83 12.25
C GLY A 159 -20.73 -4.57 10.98
N THR A 160 -19.90 -4.48 9.93
CA THR A 160 -20.11 -5.12 8.63
C THR A 160 -18.80 -5.20 7.86
N ASN A 161 -18.67 -6.18 6.96
CA ASN A 161 -17.60 -6.24 5.97
C ASN A 161 -17.96 -5.52 4.65
N ALA A 162 -19.23 -5.08 4.48
CA ALA A 162 -19.65 -4.26 3.33
C ALA A 162 -19.38 -2.79 3.63
N VAL A 163 -18.38 -2.20 2.97
CA VAL A 163 -17.92 -0.82 3.23
C VAL A 163 -18.70 0.23 2.44
N VAL A 164 -19.27 -0.14 1.31
CA VAL A 164 -20.06 0.76 0.46
C VAL A 164 -21.07 -0.03 -0.36
N HIS A 165 -22.23 0.58 -0.61
CA HIS A 165 -23.18 0.15 -1.64
C HIS A 165 -23.35 1.30 -2.62
N TRP A 166 -23.05 1.05 -3.90
CA TRP A 166 -23.11 2.08 -4.93
C TRP A 166 -23.92 1.59 -6.12
N SER A 167 -24.74 2.48 -6.69
CA SER A 167 -25.50 2.22 -7.90
C SER A 167 -25.36 3.38 -8.87
N HIS A 168 -25.32 3.08 -10.16
CA HIS A 168 -25.27 4.07 -11.21
C HIS A 168 -26.24 3.69 -12.34
N GLY A 169 -26.95 4.68 -12.86
CA GLY A 169 -27.99 4.47 -13.85
C GLY A 169 -29.32 4.05 -13.25
N GLY A 170 -30.35 3.98 -14.07
CA GLY A 170 -31.73 3.74 -13.63
C GLY A 170 -32.16 2.27 -13.49
N GLY A 171 -31.21 1.31 -13.45
CA GLY A 171 -31.52 -0.09 -13.69
C GLY A 171 -32.03 -0.31 -15.13
N GLY A 172 -31.76 -1.44 -15.73
CA GLY A 172 -32.28 -1.76 -17.09
C GLY A 172 -33.81 -1.77 -17.11
N ASP A 173 -34.40 -1.49 -18.26
CA ASP A 173 -35.83 -1.72 -18.46
C ASP A 173 -36.09 -3.24 -18.45
N GLN A 174 -36.65 -3.74 -17.35
CA GLN A 174 -36.95 -5.16 -17.19
C GLN A 174 -37.86 -5.69 -18.29
N SER A 175 -38.78 -4.84 -18.80
CA SER A 175 -39.70 -5.22 -19.88
C SER A 175 -38.97 -5.42 -21.20
N LEU A 176 -37.97 -4.60 -21.49
CA LEU A 176 -37.07 -4.79 -22.64
C LEU A 176 -36.25 -6.08 -22.51
N PHE A 177 -35.71 -6.36 -21.33
CA PHE A 177 -35.00 -7.61 -21.10
C PHE A 177 -35.94 -8.81 -21.30
N GLU A 178 -37.15 -8.79 -20.73
CA GLU A 178 -38.11 -9.88 -20.85
C GLU A 178 -38.59 -10.12 -22.27
N SER A 179 -38.74 -9.07 -23.09
CA SER A 179 -39.19 -9.16 -24.47
C SER A 179 -38.08 -9.40 -25.48
N ALA A 180 -36.82 -9.23 -25.11
CA ALA A 180 -35.70 -9.34 -26.04
C ALA A 180 -35.57 -10.76 -26.61
N PRO A 181 -35.28 -10.90 -27.93
CA PRO A 181 -35.09 -12.19 -28.58
C PRO A 181 -33.78 -12.88 -28.11
N VAL A 182 -32.76 -12.10 -27.75
CA VAL A 182 -31.50 -12.63 -27.22
C VAL A 182 -31.30 -12.11 -25.79
N LYS A 183 -31.15 -13.01 -24.86
CA LYS A 183 -30.91 -12.73 -23.44
C LYS A 183 -29.72 -13.52 -22.95
N LEU A 184 -28.79 -12.83 -22.34
CA LEU A 184 -27.61 -13.46 -21.73
C LEU A 184 -27.57 -13.12 -20.25
N LYS A 185 -27.34 -14.11 -19.42
CA LYS A 185 -27.00 -13.99 -17.99
C LYS A 185 -25.67 -14.68 -17.79
N LEU A 186 -24.69 -13.93 -17.37
CA LEU A 186 -23.31 -14.38 -17.26
C LEU A 186 -22.75 -14.01 -15.90
N ARG A 187 -21.97 -14.92 -15.33
CA ARG A 187 -21.22 -14.68 -14.11
C ARG A 187 -19.74 -14.87 -14.37
N TYR A 188 -18.96 -13.87 -14.03
CA TYR A 188 -17.50 -13.87 -14.15
C TYR A 188 -16.88 -13.61 -12.80
N GLU A 189 -15.91 -14.45 -12.43
CA GLU A 189 -15.10 -14.26 -11.25
C GLU A 189 -13.67 -13.90 -11.67
N ALA A 190 -13.22 -12.72 -11.27
CA ALA A 190 -11.86 -12.29 -11.50
C ALA A 190 -11.08 -12.42 -10.18
N PRO A 191 -10.07 -13.30 -10.11
CA PRO A 191 -9.27 -13.46 -8.89
C PRO A 191 -8.47 -12.21 -8.59
N ARG A 192 -8.03 -12.06 -7.35
CA ARG A 192 -7.11 -10.99 -6.96
C ARG A 192 -5.78 -11.15 -7.69
N THR A 193 -5.22 -10.05 -8.16
CA THR A 193 -3.94 -10.00 -8.86
C THR A 193 -3.05 -8.91 -8.29
N THR A 194 -1.75 -9.15 -8.24
CA THR A 194 -0.77 -8.13 -7.89
C THR A 194 -0.09 -7.56 -9.15
N PRO A 195 0.24 -6.27 -9.18
CA PRO A 195 0.91 -5.63 -10.31
C PRO A 195 2.31 -6.18 -10.63
N SER A 196 3.02 -6.72 -9.65
CA SER A 196 4.35 -7.36 -9.77
C SER A 196 5.36 -6.56 -10.59
N ALA A 197 5.50 -5.26 -10.32
CA ALA A 197 6.53 -4.44 -10.94
C ALA A 197 7.93 -5.03 -10.70
N ILE A 198 8.85 -4.89 -11.67
CA ILE A 198 10.23 -5.41 -11.55
C ILE A 198 10.93 -4.77 -10.35
N GLU A 199 10.82 -3.44 -10.18
CA GLU A 199 11.22 -2.76 -8.96
C GLU A 199 10.13 -2.91 -7.90
N PRO A 200 10.39 -3.55 -6.75
CA PRO A 200 9.50 -3.50 -5.59
C PRO A 200 9.38 -2.07 -5.04
N ARG A 201 8.58 -1.88 -3.99
CA ARG A 201 8.49 -0.56 -3.34
C ARG A 201 9.77 -0.26 -2.57
N GLY A 202 10.06 1.02 -2.42
CA GLY A 202 11.19 1.49 -1.62
C GLY A 202 10.94 2.89 -1.10
N ALA A 203 11.46 3.17 0.10
CA ALA A 203 11.39 4.46 0.76
C ALA A 203 12.73 4.78 1.45
N LEU A 204 13.18 6.02 1.34
CA LEU A 204 14.34 6.55 2.03
C LEU A 204 13.99 7.93 2.58
N ALA A 205 13.81 8.03 3.89
CA ALA A 205 13.56 9.30 4.56
C ALA A 205 14.86 9.85 5.16
N SER A 206 15.13 11.12 4.95
CA SER A 206 16.29 11.81 5.53
C SER A 206 15.85 13.10 6.20
N PRO A 207 16.22 13.33 7.48
CA PRO A 207 16.05 14.64 8.10
C PRO A 207 17.03 15.66 7.52
N VAL A 208 16.61 16.92 7.48
CA VAL A 208 17.44 18.09 7.18
C VAL A 208 17.51 18.97 8.44
N PRO A 209 18.38 18.64 9.42
CA PRO A 209 18.31 19.20 10.77
C PRO A 209 18.40 20.73 10.83
N SER A 210 19.19 21.36 9.94
CA SER A 210 19.34 22.81 9.89
C SER A 210 18.07 23.57 9.55
N LEU A 211 17.10 22.92 8.87
CA LEU A 211 15.83 23.50 8.45
C LEU A 211 14.64 22.94 9.23
N GLY A 212 14.83 21.85 9.97
CA GLY A 212 13.76 21.09 10.58
C GLY A 212 12.81 20.47 9.54
N GLU A 213 13.36 20.11 8.38
CA GLU A 213 12.65 19.56 7.22
C GLU A 213 13.01 18.09 7.03
N PHE A 214 12.23 17.41 6.19
CA PHE A 214 12.46 16.02 5.79
C PHE A 214 12.35 15.87 4.28
N THR A 215 13.22 15.05 3.71
CA THR A 215 13.08 14.57 2.34
C THR A 215 12.81 13.07 2.35
N LEU A 216 11.76 12.67 1.65
CA LEU A 216 11.43 11.27 1.40
C LEU A 216 11.58 10.98 -0.10
N TRP A 217 12.52 10.10 -0.44
CA TRP A 217 12.56 9.48 -1.76
C TRP A 217 11.75 8.18 -1.69
N THR A 218 10.78 8.04 -2.59
CA THR A 218 9.92 6.85 -2.62
C THR A 218 9.54 6.48 -4.05
N SER A 219 9.45 5.19 -4.32
CA SER A 219 8.97 4.67 -5.59
C SER A 219 7.45 4.77 -5.67
N THR A 220 6.94 5.95 -5.99
CA THR A 220 5.50 6.27 -5.99
C THR A 220 5.02 6.84 -7.33
N GLN A 221 3.72 6.63 -7.64
CA GLN A 221 3.03 7.28 -8.76
C GLN A 221 2.44 8.65 -8.36
N ILE A 222 2.32 8.93 -7.05
CA ILE A 222 1.49 10.02 -6.53
C ILE A 222 2.24 10.91 -5.50
N PRO A 223 3.41 11.47 -5.83
CA PRO A 223 4.24 12.18 -4.84
C PRO A 223 3.52 13.35 -4.17
N HIS A 224 2.60 14.02 -4.87
CA HIS A 224 1.83 15.14 -4.30
C HIS A 224 0.80 14.68 -3.27
N ILE A 225 0.08 13.60 -3.57
CA ILE A 225 -0.89 12.99 -2.64
C ILE A 225 -0.14 12.38 -1.44
N ALA A 226 0.98 11.70 -1.69
CA ALA A 226 1.83 11.16 -0.63
C ALA A 226 2.26 12.25 0.36
N ARG A 227 2.60 13.46 -0.11
CA ARG A 227 2.96 14.57 0.77
C ARG A 227 1.81 14.97 1.70
N VAL A 228 0.61 15.15 1.17
CA VAL A 228 -0.58 15.52 1.95
C VAL A 228 -0.92 14.43 2.97
N THR A 229 -0.99 13.18 2.52
CA THR A 229 -1.31 12.04 3.37
C THR A 229 -0.29 11.84 4.48
N LEU A 230 1.00 11.79 4.14
CA LEU A 230 2.07 11.58 5.10
C LEU A 230 2.20 12.75 6.09
N SER A 231 1.90 13.98 5.66
CA SER A 231 1.79 15.12 6.57
C SER A 231 0.67 14.91 7.59
N GLY A 232 -0.51 14.47 7.16
CA GLY A 232 -1.63 14.15 8.05
C GLY A 232 -1.31 13.01 9.01
N THR A 233 -0.65 11.96 8.55
CA THR A 233 -0.32 10.79 9.38
C THR A 233 0.81 11.06 10.36
N THR A 234 1.91 11.70 9.93
CA THR A 234 3.10 11.92 10.77
C THR A 234 3.07 13.23 11.56
N GLY A 235 2.19 14.15 11.22
CA GLY A 235 2.16 15.51 11.79
C GLY A 235 3.29 16.41 11.30
N ILE A 236 4.13 15.97 10.36
CA ILE A 236 5.14 16.83 9.74
C ILE A 236 4.42 17.79 8.79
N PRO A 237 4.54 19.13 8.97
CA PRO A 237 3.87 20.08 8.10
C PRO A 237 4.26 19.91 6.62
N GLU A 238 3.32 20.03 5.70
CA GLU A 238 3.58 19.83 4.25
C GLU A 238 4.73 20.67 3.71
N HIS A 239 4.88 21.93 4.20
CA HIS A 239 5.96 22.81 3.76
C HIS A 239 7.34 22.39 4.28
N LYS A 240 7.40 21.46 5.24
CA LYS A 240 8.63 20.85 5.78
C LYS A 240 8.88 19.44 5.26
N LEU A 241 8.00 18.94 4.39
CA LEU A 241 8.07 17.60 3.82
C LEU A 241 8.25 17.67 2.30
N ARG A 242 9.42 17.26 1.82
CA ARG A 242 9.71 17.12 0.40
C ARG A 242 9.58 15.64 0.00
N ILE A 243 8.69 15.35 -0.94
CA ILE A 243 8.57 14.01 -1.55
C ILE A 243 9.22 14.04 -2.93
N VAL A 244 10.08 13.06 -3.19
CA VAL A 244 10.79 12.90 -4.46
C VAL A 244 10.51 11.50 -4.99
N ALA A 245 9.89 11.41 -6.16
CA ALA A 245 9.84 10.18 -6.93
C ALA A 245 11.06 10.15 -7.86
N PRO A 246 12.07 9.30 -7.62
CA PRO A 246 13.19 9.10 -8.53
C PRO A 246 12.74 8.31 -9.77
N ASP A 247 13.66 7.65 -10.47
CA ASP A 247 13.26 6.68 -11.47
C ASP A 247 12.44 5.55 -10.83
N VAL A 248 11.34 5.17 -11.47
CA VAL A 248 10.43 4.14 -10.98
C VAL A 248 10.39 2.97 -11.95
N GLY A 249 10.80 1.79 -11.48
CA GLY A 249 10.95 0.56 -12.25
C GLY A 249 9.66 -0.23 -12.46
N GLY A 250 8.58 0.48 -12.81
CA GLY A 250 7.23 -0.06 -12.99
C GLY A 250 6.36 0.16 -11.77
N SER A 251 5.06 0.20 -11.99
CA SER A 251 4.07 0.43 -10.95
C SER A 251 2.73 -0.25 -11.20
N PHE A 252 2.09 -0.04 -12.36
CA PHE A 252 0.84 -0.67 -12.81
C PHE A 252 -0.31 -0.58 -11.79
N GLY A 253 -0.35 0.51 -11.01
CA GLY A 253 -1.28 0.73 -9.92
C GLY A 253 -0.78 0.33 -8.53
N GLY A 254 0.21 -0.55 -8.40
CA GLY A 254 0.73 -1.01 -7.11
C GLY A 254 1.49 0.04 -6.30
N LYS A 255 1.87 1.16 -6.91
CA LYS A 255 2.50 2.30 -6.24
C LYS A 255 1.59 3.55 -6.28
N LEU A 256 0.28 3.35 -6.45
CA LEU A 256 -0.76 4.38 -6.45
C LEU A 256 -1.43 4.51 -5.08
N ASP A 257 -0.78 4.08 -4.02
CA ASP A 257 -1.23 4.23 -2.65
C ASP A 257 -0.12 4.84 -1.80
N VAL A 258 -0.46 5.27 -0.59
CA VAL A 258 0.47 5.73 0.44
C VAL A 258 0.54 4.66 1.51
N TYR A 259 1.69 4.04 1.61
CA TYR A 259 1.87 2.86 2.43
C TYR A 259 2.45 3.17 3.81
N ALA A 260 2.22 2.26 4.74
CA ALA A 260 2.72 2.31 6.11
C ALA A 260 4.25 2.52 6.18
N GLU A 261 4.98 1.88 5.28
CA GLU A 261 6.44 1.91 5.24
C GLU A 261 7.02 3.30 4.98
N GLU A 262 6.31 4.12 4.19
CA GLU A 262 6.70 5.51 3.93
C GLU A 262 6.54 6.38 5.19
N ALA A 263 5.42 6.20 5.91
CA ALA A 263 5.18 6.85 7.18
C ALA A 263 6.18 6.41 8.25
N LEU A 264 6.48 5.11 8.31
CA LEU A 264 7.48 4.53 9.24
C LEU A 264 8.88 5.10 8.97
N CYS A 265 9.32 5.16 7.71
CA CYS A 265 10.62 5.76 7.36
C CYS A 265 10.72 7.21 7.87
N LEU A 266 9.68 8.03 7.69
CA LEU A 266 9.64 9.42 8.16
C LEU A 266 9.63 9.53 9.69
N ALA A 267 8.78 8.76 10.36
CA ALA A 267 8.69 8.77 11.82
C ALA A 267 10.01 8.32 12.47
N LEU A 268 10.61 7.26 11.95
CA LEU A 268 11.87 6.74 12.47
C LEU A 268 13.06 7.64 12.13
N ALA A 269 13.06 8.30 10.98
CA ALA A 269 14.06 9.33 10.66
C ALA A 269 13.96 10.52 11.61
N ARG A 270 12.73 10.95 11.98
CA ARG A 270 12.50 11.99 13.00
C ARG A 270 12.99 11.54 14.36
N LYS A 271 12.61 10.33 14.78
CA LYS A 271 12.92 9.76 16.11
C LYS A 271 14.41 9.56 16.33
N THR A 272 15.14 9.12 15.31
CA THR A 272 16.56 8.78 15.40
C THR A 272 17.50 9.91 14.97
N GLY A 273 16.99 10.91 14.23
CA GLY A 273 17.81 11.95 13.61
C GLY A 273 18.71 11.42 12.46
N ARG A 274 18.48 10.20 11.98
CA ARG A 274 19.28 9.52 10.94
C ARG A 274 18.44 9.26 9.70
N PRO A 275 19.06 9.18 8.50
CA PRO A 275 18.34 8.69 7.33
C PRO A 275 17.93 7.22 7.52
N VAL A 276 16.68 6.89 7.18
CA VAL A 276 16.09 5.55 7.29
C VAL A 276 15.67 5.07 5.92
N LYS A 277 16.17 3.92 5.51
CA LYS A 277 15.87 3.27 4.24
C LYS A 277 15.14 1.95 4.45
N TRP A 278 14.11 1.73 3.66
CA TRP A 278 13.43 0.45 3.54
C TRP A 278 13.29 0.08 2.07
N ILE A 279 13.53 -1.18 1.75
CA ILE A 279 13.32 -1.75 0.40
C ILE A 279 12.54 -3.03 0.56
N GLU A 280 11.40 -3.08 -0.09
CA GLU A 280 10.50 -4.21 -0.11
C GLU A 280 11.17 -5.45 -0.70
N SER A 281 11.01 -6.60 -0.08
CA SER A 281 11.35 -7.89 -0.70
C SER A 281 10.24 -8.31 -1.69
N ARG A 282 10.54 -9.24 -2.59
CA ARG A 282 9.51 -9.76 -3.51
C ARG A 282 8.39 -10.50 -2.76
N SER A 283 8.71 -11.19 -1.69
CA SER A 283 7.72 -11.87 -0.85
C SER A 283 6.78 -10.88 -0.17
N GLU A 284 7.31 -9.78 0.37
CA GLU A 284 6.48 -8.69 0.90
C GLU A 284 5.61 -8.07 -0.20
N ASN A 285 6.17 -7.79 -1.38
CA ASN A 285 5.43 -7.22 -2.49
C ASN A 285 4.21 -8.05 -2.88
N LEU A 286 4.34 -9.38 -2.90
CA LEU A 286 3.24 -10.28 -3.19
C LEU A 286 2.17 -10.34 -2.08
N ALA A 287 2.57 -10.11 -0.83
CA ALA A 287 1.69 -10.22 0.34
C ALA A 287 1.00 -8.90 0.71
N VAL A 288 1.72 -7.76 0.64
CA VAL A 288 1.28 -6.50 1.25
C VAL A 288 1.01 -5.35 0.30
N THR A 289 1.46 -5.42 -0.96
CA THR A 289 1.09 -4.43 -1.96
C THR A 289 -0.38 -4.57 -2.31
N ILE A 290 -1.09 -3.46 -2.54
CA ILE A 290 -2.50 -3.50 -2.94
C ILE A 290 -2.70 -4.38 -4.17
N HIS A 291 -3.77 -5.16 -4.14
CA HIS A 291 -4.15 -6.04 -5.23
C HIS A 291 -5.26 -5.40 -6.08
N GLY A 292 -5.21 -5.65 -7.36
CA GLY A 292 -6.33 -5.38 -8.25
C GLY A 292 -7.28 -6.57 -8.37
N ARG A 293 -8.42 -6.36 -8.98
CA ARG A 293 -9.45 -7.38 -9.22
C ARG A 293 -10.10 -7.87 -7.91
N GLY A 294 -10.29 -9.17 -7.73
CA GLY A 294 -11.06 -9.71 -6.61
C GLY A 294 -12.53 -9.29 -6.72
N VAL A 295 -13.16 -9.53 -7.88
CA VAL A 295 -14.49 -9.04 -8.23
C VAL A 295 -15.32 -10.16 -8.83
N ILE A 296 -16.58 -10.22 -8.43
CA ILE A 296 -17.61 -11.06 -9.04
C ILE A 296 -18.53 -10.15 -9.85
N HIS A 297 -18.73 -10.48 -11.12
CA HIS A 297 -19.62 -9.76 -12.02
C HIS A 297 -20.79 -10.65 -12.41
N ASP A 298 -22.01 -10.26 -12.02
CA ASP A 298 -23.23 -10.81 -12.56
C ASP A 298 -23.78 -9.85 -13.62
N ILE A 299 -23.80 -10.28 -14.87
CA ILE A 299 -24.09 -9.46 -16.05
C ILE A 299 -25.33 -9.99 -16.74
N GLU A 300 -26.30 -9.11 -16.98
CA GLU A 300 -27.45 -9.39 -17.82
C GLU A 300 -27.43 -8.49 -19.06
N VAL A 301 -27.58 -9.09 -20.24
CA VAL A 301 -27.57 -8.38 -21.52
C VAL A 301 -28.76 -8.79 -22.34
N ALA A 302 -29.51 -7.78 -22.84
CA ALA A 302 -30.58 -7.94 -23.80
C ALA A 302 -30.14 -7.42 -25.18
N ALA A 303 -30.40 -8.19 -26.24
CA ALA A 303 -30.00 -7.80 -27.59
C ALA A 303 -31.06 -8.25 -28.63
N THR A 304 -31.03 -7.64 -29.79
CA THR A 304 -31.74 -8.11 -31.00
C THR A 304 -31.01 -9.32 -31.61
N GLU A 305 -31.68 -10.06 -32.52
CA GLU A 305 -31.04 -11.15 -33.30
C GLU A 305 -29.84 -10.66 -34.11
N GLY A 306 -29.81 -9.41 -34.52
CA GLY A 306 -28.69 -8.79 -35.24
C GLY A 306 -27.56 -8.30 -34.33
N GLY A 307 -27.60 -8.58 -33.01
CA GLY A 307 -26.52 -8.27 -32.05
C GLY A 307 -26.53 -6.82 -31.54
N LYS A 308 -27.53 -6.02 -31.81
CA LYS A 308 -27.67 -4.68 -31.22
C LYS A 308 -28.11 -4.81 -29.78
N ILE A 309 -27.34 -4.27 -28.84
CA ILE A 309 -27.69 -4.18 -27.41
C ILE A 309 -28.87 -3.22 -27.25
N LEU A 310 -29.86 -3.62 -26.45
CA LEU A 310 -31.11 -2.89 -26.17
C LEU A 310 -31.02 -2.09 -24.87
#